data_1c5ecca8316a64fc7fe76461658bbe01
#
_entry.id   1c5ecca8316a64fc7fe76461658bbe01
#
_cell.length_a   1.000
_cell.length_b   1.000
_cell.length_c   1.000
_cell.angle_alpha   90.00
_cell.angle_beta   90.00
_cell.angle_gamma   90.00
#
_symmetry.space_group_name_H-M   'P 1'
#
loop_
_entity.id
_entity.type
_entity.pdbx_description
1 polymer ?
#
loop_
_entity_poly.entity_id
_entity_poly.type
_entity_poly.pdbx_seq_one_letter_code
_entity_poly.pdbx_strand_id
1 'polypeptide(L)'
;MLVPYAKAKRRIFLLGENPFVMDTGKILAITGYVERYMPWIHEISMYARVDDVLRKDERELLVLRKKGICHLHIGIESGNAKVLKQMNKGVTPEQGIEACERLHRAGITYSVTVIPGLGGKKMSEEHAEDTAKFLNVIQPERIWMIGLKIWNDTDLYKQYNQGLFVPLDLRSRMMEAKKILENLKMSDCIFADTTVLNKYTLTSIYA
;
A
#
# COMPACT_ATOMS: atom_id res chain seq x y z
N MET A 1 31.42 -7.65 -17.78
CA MET A 1 31.21 -8.20 -16.40
C MET A 1 29.88 -7.77 -15.74
N LEU A 2 28.84 -7.39 -16.51
CA LEU A 2 27.50 -6.99 -16.00
C LEU A 2 26.44 -8.12 -16.07
N VAL A 3 26.70 -9.17 -16.86
CA VAL A 3 25.74 -10.25 -17.13
C VAL A 3 25.43 -11.13 -15.90
N PRO A 4 26.35 -11.46 -14.98
CA PRO A 4 26.01 -12.28 -13.82
C PRO A 4 25.09 -11.59 -12.82
N TYR A 5 25.20 -10.25 -12.66
CA TYR A 5 24.40 -9.47 -11.71
C TYR A 5 22.95 -9.29 -12.19
N ALA A 6 22.76 -9.09 -13.49
CA ALA A 6 21.42 -8.99 -14.09
C ALA A 6 20.65 -10.31 -14.01
N LYS A 7 21.32 -11.46 -14.19
CA LYS A 7 20.72 -12.80 -14.07
C LYS A 7 20.31 -13.17 -12.64
N ALA A 8 20.87 -12.51 -11.62
CA ALA A 8 20.49 -12.75 -10.22
C ALA A 8 19.17 -12.08 -9.82
N LYS A 9 18.76 -11.02 -10.52
CA LYS A 9 17.48 -10.33 -10.26
C LYS A 9 16.37 -10.99 -11.05
N ARG A 10 15.48 -11.69 -10.35
CA ARG A 10 14.32 -12.39 -10.94
C ARG A 10 13.04 -11.57 -10.89
N ARG A 11 13.08 -10.39 -10.26
CA ARG A 11 11.92 -9.50 -10.06
C ARG A 11 12.14 -8.15 -10.71
N ILE A 12 11.10 -7.61 -11.33
CA ILE A 12 11.01 -6.21 -11.75
C ILE A 12 9.82 -5.53 -11.06
N PHE A 13 9.93 -4.23 -10.89
CA PHE A 13 8.85 -3.39 -10.40
C PHE A 13 8.46 -2.42 -11.52
N LEU A 14 7.20 -2.48 -11.98
CA LEU A 14 6.65 -1.54 -12.95
C LEU A 14 6.31 -0.24 -12.22
N LEU A 15 7.11 0.78 -12.49
CA LEU A 15 6.92 2.11 -11.93
C LEU A 15 5.78 2.84 -12.64
N GLY A 16 5.13 3.72 -11.91
CA GLY A 16 3.99 4.54 -12.30
C GLY A 16 3.14 4.80 -11.07
N GLU A 17 2.23 5.75 -11.13
CA GLU A 17 1.37 6.06 -9.97
C GLU A 17 0.42 4.91 -9.65
N ASN A 18 -0.12 4.26 -10.69
CA ASN A 18 -1.06 3.16 -10.54
C ASN A 18 -1.11 2.28 -11.80
N PRO A 19 -0.07 1.48 -12.09
CA PRO A 19 -0.06 0.64 -13.30
C PRO A 19 -1.16 -0.42 -13.32
N PHE A 20 -1.65 -0.87 -12.16
CA PHE A 20 -2.68 -1.92 -12.08
C PHE A 20 -4.08 -1.45 -12.54
N VAL A 21 -4.27 -0.14 -12.77
CA VAL A 21 -5.50 0.41 -13.36
C VAL A 21 -5.74 -0.11 -14.79
N MET A 22 -4.70 -0.54 -15.49
CA MET A 22 -4.81 -1.04 -16.84
C MET A 22 -5.71 -2.28 -16.93
N ASP A 23 -6.38 -2.41 -18.08
CA ASP A 23 -7.13 -3.64 -18.40
C ASP A 23 -6.20 -4.86 -18.37
N THR A 24 -6.75 -6.00 -17.99
CA THR A 24 -6.03 -7.27 -17.90
C THR A 24 -5.28 -7.58 -19.21
N GLY A 25 -5.89 -7.32 -20.37
CA GLY A 25 -5.24 -7.54 -21.68
C GLY A 25 -3.97 -6.72 -21.87
N LYS A 26 -3.95 -5.44 -21.42
CA LYS A 26 -2.75 -4.59 -21.48
C LYS A 26 -1.65 -5.08 -20.55
N ILE A 27 -2.01 -5.47 -19.33
CA ILE A 27 -1.04 -6.05 -18.39
C ILE A 27 -0.44 -7.34 -18.96
N LEU A 28 -1.27 -8.21 -19.57
CA LEU A 28 -0.81 -9.43 -20.21
C LEU A 28 0.12 -9.16 -21.41
N ALA A 29 -0.13 -8.11 -22.19
CA ALA A 29 0.79 -7.70 -23.25
C ALA A 29 2.16 -7.32 -22.68
N ILE A 30 2.20 -6.56 -21.59
CA ILE A 30 3.44 -6.17 -20.88
C ILE A 30 4.16 -7.43 -20.37
N THR A 31 3.45 -8.36 -19.72
CA THR A 31 4.07 -9.61 -19.25
C THR A 31 4.62 -10.44 -20.39
N GLY A 32 3.95 -10.45 -21.55
CA GLY A 32 4.45 -11.11 -22.77
C GLY A 32 5.74 -10.50 -23.30
N TYR A 33 5.90 -9.18 -23.25
CA TYR A 33 7.16 -8.51 -23.57
C TYR A 33 8.27 -8.89 -22.57
N VAL A 34 7.96 -8.92 -21.28
CA VAL A 34 8.92 -9.34 -20.25
C VAL A 34 9.35 -10.78 -20.49
N GLU A 35 8.41 -11.69 -20.72
CA GLU A 35 8.70 -13.10 -21.01
C GLU A 35 9.60 -13.26 -22.24
N ARG A 36 9.34 -12.49 -23.29
CA ARG A 36 10.09 -12.57 -24.56
C ARG A 36 11.50 -11.99 -24.46
N TYR A 37 11.67 -10.84 -23.84
CA TYR A 37 12.92 -10.08 -23.88
C TYR A 37 13.74 -10.16 -22.58
N MET A 38 13.11 -10.59 -21.49
CA MET A 38 13.75 -10.79 -20.19
C MET A 38 13.36 -12.13 -19.56
N PRO A 39 13.63 -13.27 -20.24
CA PRO A 39 13.14 -14.60 -19.82
C PRO A 39 13.65 -15.06 -18.45
N TRP A 40 14.62 -14.37 -17.86
CA TRP A 40 15.10 -14.60 -16.49
C TRP A 40 14.25 -13.90 -15.42
N ILE A 41 13.31 -13.00 -15.81
CA ILE A 41 12.37 -12.34 -14.90
C ILE A 41 11.14 -13.23 -14.76
N HIS A 42 10.84 -13.62 -13.53
CA HIS A 42 9.69 -14.47 -13.21
C HIS A 42 8.70 -13.78 -12.28
N GLU A 43 9.06 -12.62 -11.73
CA GLU A 43 8.26 -11.88 -10.78
C GLU A 43 8.10 -10.43 -11.22
N ILE A 44 6.85 -10.01 -11.38
CA ILE A 44 6.49 -8.64 -11.73
C ILE A 44 5.66 -8.08 -10.60
N SER A 45 6.06 -6.92 -10.11
CA SER A 45 5.38 -6.17 -9.05
C SER A 45 5.00 -4.80 -9.56
N MET A 46 3.96 -4.19 -8.99
CA MET A 46 3.52 -2.84 -9.34
C MET A 46 2.64 -2.21 -8.27
N TYR A 47 2.42 -0.90 -8.40
CA TYR A 47 1.43 -0.20 -7.59
C TYR A 47 0.02 -0.52 -8.03
N ALA A 48 -0.90 -0.56 -7.06
CA ALA A 48 -2.32 -0.79 -7.26
C ALA A 48 -3.16 0.04 -6.27
N ARG A 49 -4.41 0.30 -6.64
CA ARG A 49 -5.44 0.79 -5.73
C ARG A 49 -6.42 -0.34 -5.41
N VAL A 50 -7.12 -0.20 -4.30
CA VAL A 50 -8.16 -1.14 -3.87
C VAL A 50 -9.23 -1.32 -4.95
N ASP A 51 -9.74 -0.21 -5.49
CA ASP A 51 -10.78 -0.22 -6.52
C ASP A 51 -10.33 -0.88 -7.84
N ASP A 52 -9.04 -0.84 -8.18
CA ASP A 52 -8.51 -1.53 -9.37
C ASP A 52 -8.42 -3.05 -9.18
N VAL A 53 -8.13 -3.49 -7.97
CA VAL A 53 -8.17 -4.91 -7.61
C VAL A 53 -9.63 -5.42 -7.69
N LEU A 54 -10.58 -4.66 -7.13
CA LEU A 54 -11.99 -5.04 -7.12
C LEU A 54 -12.64 -5.06 -8.51
N ARG A 55 -12.14 -4.23 -9.45
CA ARG A 55 -12.60 -4.23 -10.86
C ARG A 55 -12.22 -5.49 -11.64
N LYS A 56 -11.20 -6.21 -11.20
CA LYS A 56 -10.78 -7.46 -11.84
C LYS A 56 -11.49 -8.64 -11.18
N ASP A 57 -12.00 -9.53 -12.01
CA ASP A 57 -12.59 -10.75 -11.50
C ASP A 57 -11.52 -11.78 -11.05
N GLU A 58 -11.95 -12.84 -10.39
CA GLU A 58 -11.04 -13.85 -9.84
C GLU A 58 -10.24 -14.58 -10.93
N ARG A 59 -10.85 -14.79 -12.09
CA ARG A 59 -10.18 -15.45 -13.25
C ARG A 59 -9.08 -14.55 -13.80
N GLU A 60 -9.34 -13.25 -13.91
CA GLU A 60 -8.36 -12.26 -14.33
C GLU A 60 -7.16 -12.23 -13.39
N LEU A 61 -7.39 -12.18 -12.07
CA LEU A 61 -6.32 -12.20 -11.08
C LEU A 61 -5.48 -13.48 -11.15
N LEU A 62 -6.13 -14.63 -11.30
CA LEU A 62 -5.44 -15.93 -11.48
C LEU A 62 -4.59 -15.97 -12.76
N VAL A 63 -5.10 -15.44 -13.88
CA VAL A 63 -4.36 -15.36 -15.14
C VAL A 63 -3.15 -14.43 -15.00
N LEU A 64 -3.33 -13.26 -14.37
CA LEU A 64 -2.24 -12.32 -14.09
C LEU A 64 -1.16 -12.97 -13.21
N ARG A 65 -1.57 -13.70 -12.17
CA ARG A 65 -0.64 -14.43 -11.29
C ARG A 65 0.18 -15.46 -12.08
N LYS A 66 -0.46 -16.25 -12.93
CA LYS A 66 0.22 -17.24 -13.80
C LYS A 66 1.21 -16.59 -14.77
N LYS A 67 0.98 -15.34 -15.15
CA LYS A 67 1.85 -14.56 -16.04
C LYS A 67 2.90 -13.72 -15.30
N GLY A 68 3.13 -14.01 -14.02
CA GLY A 68 4.23 -13.45 -13.26
C GLY A 68 3.89 -12.23 -12.42
N ILE A 69 2.63 -11.74 -12.43
CA ILE A 69 2.21 -10.70 -11.46
C ILE A 69 2.13 -11.35 -10.10
N CYS A 70 3.14 -11.13 -9.26
CA CYS A 70 3.28 -11.85 -8.00
C CYS A 70 3.05 -10.97 -6.77
N HIS A 71 3.24 -9.66 -6.90
CA HIS A 71 3.16 -8.76 -5.76
C HIS A 71 2.60 -7.39 -6.15
N LEU A 72 1.67 -6.88 -5.34
CA LEU A 72 1.13 -5.53 -5.49
C LEU A 72 1.48 -4.66 -4.28
N HIS A 73 1.76 -3.39 -4.54
CA HIS A 73 1.88 -2.38 -3.49
C HIS A 73 0.62 -1.52 -3.48
N ILE A 74 -0.18 -1.63 -2.41
CA ILE A 74 -1.52 -1.05 -2.35
C ILE A 74 -1.56 0.15 -1.42
N GLY A 75 -2.03 1.28 -1.94
CA GLY A 75 -2.31 2.47 -1.14
C GLY A 75 -3.60 2.31 -0.32
N ILE A 76 -3.50 1.79 0.89
CA ILE A 76 -4.61 1.68 1.85
C ILE A 76 -4.80 3.01 2.59
N GLU A 77 -3.71 3.60 3.07
CA GLU A 77 -3.59 4.87 3.76
C GLU A 77 -4.17 4.87 5.18
N SER A 78 -5.32 4.24 5.42
CA SER A 78 -6.02 4.20 6.71
C SER A 78 -6.95 2.98 6.79
N GLY A 79 -7.14 2.44 7.98
CA GLY A 79 -8.20 1.46 8.29
C GLY A 79 -9.49 2.12 8.83
N ASN A 80 -9.54 3.45 8.96
CA ASN A 80 -10.69 4.15 9.50
C ASN A 80 -11.59 4.72 8.39
N ALA A 81 -12.85 4.31 8.36
CA ALA A 81 -13.80 4.70 7.32
C ALA A 81 -14.06 6.21 7.25
N LYS A 82 -14.10 6.90 8.40
CA LYS A 82 -14.32 8.37 8.44
C LYS A 82 -13.12 9.10 7.85
N VAL A 83 -11.90 8.64 8.17
CA VAL A 83 -10.65 9.22 7.63
C VAL A 83 -10.58 9.00 6.12
N LEU A 84 -10.86 7.80 5.62
CA LEU A 84 -10.88 7.52 4.18
C LEU A 84 -11.90 8.39 3.45
N LYS A 85 -13.09 8.57 4.02
CA LYS A 85 -14.14 9.45 3.48
C LYS A 85 -13.69 10.92 3.47
N GLN A 86 -13.11 11.42 4.56
CA GLN A 86 -12.61 12.79 4.67
C GLN A 86 -11.50 13.07 3.64
N MET A 87 -10.65 12.08 3.37
CA MET A 87 -9.56 12.16 2.39
C MET A 87 -10.01 11.86 0.96
N ASN A 88 -11.30 11.66 0.74
CA ASN A 88 -11.88 11.35 -0.58
C ASN A 88 -11.19 10.17 -1.29
N LYS A 89 -10.86 9.11 -0.53
CA LYS A 89 -10.15 7.94 -1.08
C LYS A 89 -11.02 7.08 -2.00
N GLY A 90 -12.35 7.22 -1.93
CA GLY A 90 -13.31 6.52 -2.78
C GLY A 90 -13.51 5.04 -2.46
N VAL A 91 -12.92 4.55 -1.37
CA VAL A 91 -13.01 3.16 -0.92
C VAL A 91 -13.26 3.09 0.59
N THR A 92 -13.81 1.96 1.06
CA THR A 92 -14.03 1.68 2.48
C THR A 92 -13.03 0.64 3.00
N PRO A 93 -12.87 0.50 4.33
CA PRO A 93 -12.04 -0.57 4.90
C PRO A 93 -12.52 -1.96 4.48
N GLU A 94 -13.83 -2.21 4.40
CA GLU A 94 -14.40 -3.49 3.99
C GLU A 94 -14.03 -3.83 2.54
N GLN A 95 -14.05 -2.85 1.65
CA GLN A 95 -13.57 -3.00 0.28
C GLN A 95 -12.07 -3.30 0.24
N GLY A 96 -11.29 -2.68 1.13
CA GLY A 96 -9.86 -2.98 1.30
C GLY A 96 -9.63 -4.45 1.71
N ILE A 97 -10.41 -4.95 2.68
CA ILE A 97 -10.37 -6.35 3.11
C ILE A 97 -10.72 -7.28 1.94
N GLU A 98 -11.83 -7.01 1.25
CA GLU A 98 -12.28 -7.81 0.10
C GLU A 98 -11.19 -7.88 -1.00
N ALA A 99 -10.56 -6.75 -1.32
CA ALA A 99 -9.50 -6.71 -2.31
C ALA A 99 -8.31 -7.59 -1.90
N CYS A 100 -7.87 -7.49 -0.64
CA CYS A 100 -6.77 -8.29 -0.10
C CYS A 100 -7.11 -9.79 -0.08
N GLU A 101 -8.34 -10.16 0.26
CA GLU A 101 -8.82 -11.55 0.20
C GLU A 101 -8.80 -12.11 -1.22
N ARG A 102 -9.25 -11.33 -2.23
CA ARG A 102 -9.19 -11.73 -3.64
C ARG A 102 -7.75 -11.96 -4.09
N LEU A 103 -6.82 -11.09 -3.71
CA LEU A 103 -5.41 -11.27 -4.02
C LEU A 103 -4.83 -12.52 -3.35
N HIS A 104 -5.17 -12.74 -2.09
CA HIS A 104 -4.74 -13.93 -1.35
C HIS A 104 -5.21 -15.22 -2.05
N ARG A 105 -6.51 -15.30 -2.44
CA ARG A 105 -7.04 -16.44 -3.19
C ARG A 105 -6.37 -16.64 -4.55
N ALA A 106 -5.96 -15.55 -5.19
CA ALA A 106 -5.22 -15.61 -6.45
C ALA A 106 -3.73 -15.96 -6.28
N GLY A 107 -3.20 -16.01 -5.05
CA GLY A 107 -1.79 -16.23 -4.76
C GLY A 107 -0.91 -15.02 -5.12
N ILE A 108 -1.48 -13.81 -5.13
CA ILE A 108 -0.76 -12.55 -5.31
C ILE A 108 -0.53 -11.96 -3.93
N THR A 109 0.74 -11.78 -3.56
CA THR A 109 1.11 -11.15 -2.29
C THR A 109 0.99 -9.62 -2.37
N TYR A 110 0.99 -8.94 -1.23
CA TYR A 110 0.90 -7.48 -1.23
C TYR A 110 1.62 -6.83 -0.06
N SER A 111 2.07 -5.61 -0.33
CA SER A 111 2.50 -4.63 0.66
C SER A 111 1.46 -3.51 0.71
N VAL A 112 1.35 -2.83 1.84
CA VAL A 112 0.42 -1.71 1.99
C VAL A 112 1.12 -0.45 2.47
N THR A 113 0.59 0.71 2.05
CA THR A 113 0.96 2.00 2.60
C THR A 113 -0.06 2.44 3.62
N VAL A 114 0.42 2.98 4.76
CA VAL A 114 -0.37 3.63 5.81
C VAL A 114 0.20 5.02 6.07
N ILE A 115 -0.66 6.00 6.34
CA ILE A 115 -0.24 7.39 6.59
C ILE A 115 -0.59 7.81 8.01
N PRO A 116 0.32 7.67 9.00
CA PRO A 116 0.11 8.22 10.32
C PRO A 116 -0.12 9.74 10.27
N GLY A 117 -1.10 10.22 11.03
CA GLY A 117 -1.51 11.61 11.04
C GLY A 117 -2.61 11.97 10.04
N LEU A 118 -3.06 11.02 9.20
CA LEU A 118 -4.07 11.28 8.18
C LEU A 118 -5.42 11.72 8.77
N GLY A 119 -5.76 11.27 9.97
CA GLY A 119 -6.95 11.71 10.73
C GLY A 119 -6.82 13.07 11.40
N GLY A 120 -5.64 13.71 11.40
CA GLY A 120 -5.35 14.91 12.15
C GLY A 120 -5.47 14.69 13.67
N LYS A 121 -5.36 15.78 14.46
CA LYS A 121 -5.43 15.70 15.93
C LYS A 121 -6.74 15.12 16.43
N LYS A 122 -7.85 15.43 15.77
CA LYS A 122 -9.19 15.07 16.21
C LYS A 122 -9.46 13.57 16.18
N MET A 123 -8.87 12.86 15.21
CA MET A 123 -9.17 11.45 14.97
C MET A 123 -7.97 10.52 15.14
N SER A 124 -6.86 11.02 15.70
CA SER A 124 -5.61 10.26 15.80
C SER A 124 -5.78 8.93 16.54
N GLU A 125 -6.52 8.93 17.64
CA GLU A 125 -6.75 7.75 18.48
C GLU A 125 -7.57 6.69 17.75
N GLU A 126 -8.75 7.08 17.21
CA GLU A 126 -9.62 6.19 16.43
C GLU A 126 -8.89 5.67 15.17
N HIS A 127 -8.14 6.56 14.52
CA HIS A 127 -7.36 6.22 13.33
C HIS A 127 -6.33 5.14 13.62
N ALA A 128 -5.58 5.25 14.72
CA ALA A 128 -4.58 4.27 15.10
C ALA A 128 -5.22 2.90 15.40
N GLU A 129 -6.29 2.87 16.19
CA GLU A 129 -6.98 1.64 16.59
C GLU A 129 -7.59 0.91 15.40
N ASP A 130 -8.34 1.64 14.56
CA ASP A 130 -9.03 1.04 13.43
C ASP A 130 -8.02 0.61 12.35
N THR A 131 -6.93 1.35 12.17
CA THR A 131 -5.87 0.95 11.23
C THR A 131 -5.17 -0.32 11.71
N ALA A 132 -4.88 -0.45 12.99
CA ALA A 132 -4.30 -1.69 13.54
C ALA A 132 -5.25 -2.88 13.39
N LYS A 133 -6.56 -2.71 13.69
CA LYS A 133 -7.58 -3.74 13.48
C LYS A 133 -7.64 -4.18 12.02
N PHE A 134 -7.68 -3.22 11.10
CA PHE A 134 -7.70 -3.46 9.66
C PHE A 134 -6.45 -4.27 9.21
N LEU A 135 -5.26 -3.82 9.60
CA LEU A 135 -4.00 -4.49 9.28
C LEU A 135 -3.95 -5.94 9.83
N ASN A 136 -4.48 -6.16 11.02
CA ASN A 136 -4.58 -7.49 11.62
C ASN A 136 -5.51 -8.43 10.84
N VAL A 137 -6.48 -7.91 10.10
CA VAL A 137 -7.34 -8.72 9.23
C VAL A 137 -6.63 -9.07 7.93
N ILE A 138 -6.01 -8.08 7.28
CA ILE A 138 -5.46 -8.26 5.93
C ILE A 138 -4.07 -8.91 5.90
N GLN A 139 -3.32 -8.92 7.00
CA GLN A 139 -2.01 -9.61 7.13
C GLN A 139 -1.06 -9.38 5.95
N PRO A 140 -0.65 -8.13 5.64
CA PRO A 140 0.24 -7.86 4.50
C PRO A 140 1.67 -8.36 4.76
N GLU A 141 2.43 -8.70 3.70
CA GLU A 141 3.86 -9.03 3.83
C GLU A 141 4.70 -7.84 4.32
N ARG A 142 4.25 -6.62 4.00
CA ARG A 142 4.97 -5.40 4.39
C ARG A 142 4.01 -4.23 4.60
N ILE A 143 4.31 -3.45 5.63
CA ILE A 143 3.64 -2.17 5.91
C ILE A 143 4.66 -1.05 5.70
N TRP A 144 4.33 -0.13 4.81
CA TRP A 144 5.06 1.13 4.64
C TRP A 144 4.33 2.23 5.37
N MET A 145 4.96 2.87 6.35
CA MET A 145 4.43 4.08 6.97
C MET A 145 5.04 5.32 6.33
N ILE A 146 4.16 6.17 5.78
CA ILE A 146 4.56 7.40 5.10
C ILE A 146 4.01 8.59 5.89
N GLY A 147 4.87 9.54 6.25
CA GLY A 147 4.44 10.74 6.96
C GLY A 147 3.51 11.61 6.10
N LEU A 148 2.40 12.07 6.70
CA LEU A 148 1.48 12.99 6.02
C LEU A 148 2.22 14.27 5.59
N LYS A 149 2.12 14.60 4.30
CA LYS A 149 2.51 15.89 3.74
C LYS A 149 1.27 16.56 3.14
N ILE A 150 1.00 17.78 3.57
CA ILE A 150 -0.11 18.58 3.05
C ILE A 150 0.42 19.41 1.88
N TRP A 151 -0.14 19.22 0.70
CA TRP A 151 0.25 19.92 -0.52
C TRP A 151 -0.69 21.10 -0.77
N ASN A 152 -0.14 22.23 -1.25
CA ASN A 152 -0.85 23.52 -1.37
C ASN A 152 -2.06 23.52 -2.30
N ASP A 153 -2.13 22.59 -3.24
CA ASP A 153 -3.18 22.47 -4.26
C ASP A 153 -4.27 21.46 -3.91
N THR A 154 -4.30 20.97 -2.66
CA THR A 154 -5.24 19.96 -2.21
C THR A 154 -6.40 20.53 -1.37
N ASP A 155 -7.51 19.79 -1.33
CA ASP A 155 -8.62 20.14 -0.43
C ASP A 155 -8.23 20.04 1.04
N LEU A 156 -7.31 19.15 1.39
CA LEU A 156 -6.76 19.05 2.73
C LEU A 156 -6.01 20.35 3.13
N TYR A 157 -5.28 20.96 2.20
CA TYR A 157 -4.64 22.26 2.45
C TYR A 157 -5.65 23.38 2.69
N LYS A 158 -6.77 23.40 1.95
CA LYS A 158 -7.86 24.36 2.20
C LYS A 158 -8.43 24.18 3.61
N GLN A 159 -8.71 22.92 4.02
CA GLN A 159 -9.19 22.62 5.38
C GLN A 159 -8.17 23.01 6.44
N TYR A 160 -6.87 22.79 6.21
CA TYR A 160 -5.80 23.21 7.10
C TYR A 160 -5.79 24.74 7.31
N ASN A 161 -5.85 25.52 6.23
CA ASN A 161 -5.88 26.99 6.29
C ASN A 161 -7.13 27.54 6.97
N GLN A 162 -8.24 26.81 6.91
CA GLN A 162 -9.50 27.17 7.57
C GLN A 162 -9.55 26.70 9.05
N GLY A 163 -8.51 26.02 9.54
CA GLY A 163 -8.49 25.44 10.89
C GLY A 163 -9.41 24.24 11.08
N LEU A 164 -9.99 23.70 10.00
CA LEU A 164 -10.86 22.51 10.01
C LEU A 164 -10.07 21.21 10.14
N PHE A 165 -8.82 21.21 9.66
CA PHE A 165 -7.86 20.12 9.83
C PHE A 165 -6.64 20.61 10.59
N VAL A 166 -6.33 19.97 11.72
CA VAL A 166 -5.14 20.26 12.52
C VAL A 166 -4.19 19.07 12.43
N PRO A 167 -3.05 19.20 11.71
CA PRO A 167 -2.10 18.11 11.57
C PRO A 167 -1.45 17.73 12.89
N LEU A 168 -0.98 16.50 13.01
CA LEU A 168 -0.12 16.07 14.10
C LEU A 168 1.28 16.67 13.92
N ASP A 169 1.87 17.11 15.02
CA ASP A 169 3.31 17.34 15.08
C ASP A 169 4.09 16.01 14.99
N LEU A 170 5.40 16.10 14.83
CA LEU A 170 6.25 14.92 14.67
C LEU A 170 6.09 13.91 15.83
N ARG A 171 6.11 14.41 17.08
CA ARG A 171 5.99 13.56 18.26
C ARG A 171 4.64 12.84 18.30
N SER A 172 3.55 13.56 18.10
CA SER A 172 2.19 12.99 18.09
C SER A 172 2.02 11.98 16.99
N ARG A 173 2.59 12.23 15.80
CA ARG A 173 2.57 11.27 14.69
C ARG A 173 3.37 10.00 14.99
N MET A 174 4.53 10.12 15.67
CA MET A 174 5.30 8.96 16.13
C MET A 174 4.54 8.15 17.20
N MET A 175 3.80 8.84 18.08
CA MET A 175 2.96 8.17 19.08
C MET A 175 1.80 7.43 18.44
N GLU A 176 1.18 8.01 17.41
CA GLU A 176 0.14 7.33 16.63
C GLU A 176 0.70 6.09 15.90
N ALA A 177 1.84 6.23 15.23
CA ALA A 177 2.52 5.10 14.60
C ALA A 177 2.89 4.00 15.61
N LYS A 178 3.42 4.39 16.77
CA LYS A 178 3.70 3.47 17.88
C LYS A 178 2.43 2.72 18.31
N LYS A 179 1.32 3.43 18.51
CA LYS A 179 0.05 2.82 18.90
C LYS A 179 -0.45 1.80 17.84
N ILE A 180 -0.32 2.11 16.56
CA ILE A 180 -0.63 1.15 15.49
C ILE A 180 0.22 -0.10 15.68
N LEU A 181 1.54 0.04 15.79
CA LEU A 181 2.48 -1.07 15.91
C LEU A 181 2.23 -1.94 17.15
N GLU A 182 2.01 -1.34 18.32
CA GLU A 182 1.75 -2.05 19.57
C GLU A 182 0.45 -2.89 19.53
N ASN A 183 -0.48 -2.56 18.64
CA ASN A 183 -1.74 -3.28 18.47
C ASN A 183 -1.73 -4.28 17.29
N LEU A 184 -0.59 -4.43 16.59
CA LEU A 184 -0.47 -5.44 15.55
C LEU A 184 -0.36 -6.85 16.15
N LYS A 185 -1.10 -7.78 15.53
CA LYS A 185 -1.13 -9.21 15.86
C LYS A 185 -0.81 -9.99 14.58
N MET A 186 0.42 -9.91 14.14
CA MET A 186 0.87 -10.57 12.91
C MET A 186 2.27 -11.11 13.09
N SER A 187 2.61 -12.15 12.33
CA SER A 187 3.95 -12.71 12.20
C SER A 187 4.48 -12.46 10.78
N ASP A 188 5.79 -12.46 10.64
CA ASP A 188 6.48 -12.37 9.32
C ASP A 188 6.18 -11.12 8.50
N CYS A 189 5.72 -10.03 9.12
CA CYS A 189 5.47 -8.76 8.46
C CYS A 189 6.68 -7.83 8.57
N ILE A 190 7.12 -7.27 7.46
CA ILE A 190 8.17 -6.26 7.45
C ILE A 190 7.53 -4.89 7.64
N PHE A 191 7.92 -4.19 8.69
CA PHE A 191 7.59 -2.80 8.88
C PHE A 191 8.71 -1.91 8.33
N ALA A 192 8.36 -0.89 7.56
CA ALA A 192 9.30 0.08 7.03
C ALA A 192 8.75 1.51 7.12
N ASP A 193 9.49 2.37 7.80
CA ASP A 193 9.30 3.82 7.80
C ASP A 193 10.49 4.47 7.10
N THR A 194 10.44 4.52 5.78
CA THR A 194 11.57 4.88 4.91
C THR A 194 11.30 6.11 4.06
N THR A 195 10.36 6.95 4.45
CA THR A 195 10.05 8.13 3.65
C THR A 195 11.17 9.16 3.73
N VAL A 196 11.58 9.68 2.56
CA VAL A 196 12.52 10.82 2.45
C VAL A 196 12.04 12.08 3.20
N LEU A 197 10.79 12.10 3.61
CA LEU A 197 10.19 13.18 4.41
C LEU A 197 10.32 12.93 5.91
N ASN A 198 10.72 11.75 6.34
CA ASN A 198 10.93 11.42 7.73
C ASN A 198 12.38 11.73 8.11
N LYS A 199 12.54 12.43 9.22
CA LYS A 199 13.86 12.79 9.75
C LYS A 199 14.65 11.56 10.22
N TYR A 200 13.95 10.44 10.49
CA TYR A 200 14.50 9.16 10.93
C TYR A 200 13.79 8.04 10.18
N THR A 201 14.55 7.06 9.74
CA THR A 201 14.03 5.83 9.12
C THR A 201 14.09 4.69 10.11
N LEU A 202 12.99 3.95 10.23
CA LEU A 202 12.89 2.74 11.05
C LEU A 202 12.52 1.57 10.15
N THR A 203 13.22 0.45 10.31
CA THR A 203 12.85 -0.82 9.68
C THR A 203 12.91 -1.90 10.73
N SER A 204 11.85 -2.69 10.84
CA SER A 204 11.77 -3.82 11.77
C SER A 204 11.05 -4.98 11.10
N ILE A 205 11.31 -6.18 11.57
CA ILE A 205 10.60 -7.40 11.20
C ILE A 205 9.78 -7.82 12.42
N TYR A 206 8.48 -7.96 12.23
CA TYR A 206 7.60 -8.62 13.19
C TYR A 206 7.72 -10.13 12.95
N ALA A 207 8.37 -10.81 13.88
CA ALA A 207 8.49 -12.25 13.91
C ALA A 207 7.61 -12.84 15.00
#